data_6d9b2b69a9e7ef4906a56fdca1be28f1
#
_entry.id   6d9b2b69a9e7ef4906a56fdca1be28f1
#
_cell.length_a   1.000
_cell.length_b   1.000
_cell.length_c   1.000
_cell.angle_alpha   90.00
_cell.angle_beta   90.00
_cell.angle_gamma   90.00
#
_symmetry.space_group_name_H-M   'P 1'
#
loop_
_entity.id
_entity.type
_entity.pdbx_description
1 polymer ?
#
loop_
_entity_poly.entity_id
_entity_poly.type
_entity_poly.pdbx_seq_one_letter_code
_entity_poly.pdbx_strand_id
1 'polypeptide(L)'
;MTTKLTVVVAAVGLVLAVVPVRAHHAFAAEFDQAKPIKVQGSVTRWELTNPHSWIYIDVKDADKTVTWMIEGASPNNLYRLGLTKESLPIGSVITVEGYQAKDGSTRAVGRDIVFANGKKFFLGLMEAEGAPKQ
;
A
#
# COMPACT_ATOMS: atom_id res chain seq x y z
N MET A 1 26.25 -5.74 -40.63
CA MET A 1 25.83 -4.62 -39.77
C MET A 1 24.38 -4.68 -39.32
N THR A 2 23.48 -5.14 -40.14
CA THR A 2 22.04 -5.27 -39.82
C THR A 2 21.71 -6.27 -38.74
N THR A 3 22.38 -7.42 -38.70
CA THR A 3 22.12 -8.49 -37.70
C THR A 3 22.49 -8.10 -36.26
N LYS A 4 23.57 -7.33 -36.08
CA LYS A 4 24.01 -6.89 -34.76
C LYS A 4 23.08 -5.82 -34.17
N LEU A 5 22.54 -4.93 -35.02
CA LEU A 5 21.58 -3.91 -34.60
C LEU A 5 20.24 -4.53 -34.22
N THR A 6 19.78 -5.53 -34.97
CA THR A 6 18.53 -6.24 -34.69
C THR A 6 18.58 -6.98 -33.35
N VAL A 7 19.72 -7.61 -33.01
CA VAL A 7 19.91 -8.31 -31.73
C VAL A 7 19.92 -7.33 -30.55
N VAL A 8 20.54 -6.17 -30.70
CA VAL A 8 20.56 -5.13 -29.65
C VAL A 8 19.17 -4.57 -29.39
N VAL A 9 18.39 -4.28 -30.44
CA VAL A 9 17.02 -3.76 -30.32
C VAL A 9 16.10 -4.82 -29.66
N ALA A 10 16.25 -6.09 -30.02
CA ALA A 10 15.50 -7.18 -29.41
C ALA A 10 15.85 -7.37 -27.93
N ALA A 11 17.12 -7.27 -27.57
CA ALA A 11 17.57 -7.37 -26.18
C ALA A 11 17.08 -6.21 -25.30
N VAL A 12 17.09 -4.98 -25.81
CA VAL A 12 16.57 -3.80 -25.12
C VAL A 12 15.05 -3.90 -24.95
N GLY A 13 14.32 -4.35 -25.98
CA GLY A 13 12.88 -4.58 -25.91
C GLY A 13 12.49 -5.63 -24.86
N LEU A 14 13.28 -6.70 -24.71
CA LEU A 14 13.04 -7.75 -23.73
C LEU A 14 13.27 -7.28 -22.28
N VAL A 15 14.27 -6.42 -22.06
CA VAL A 15 14.55 -5.84 -20.73
C VAL A 15 13.44 -4.88 -20.29
N LEU A 16 12.86 -4.10 -21.21
CA LEU A 16 11.76 -3.19 -20.91
C LEU A 16 10.43 -3.91 -20.62
N ALA A 17 10.23 -5.10 -21.14
CA ALA A 17 9.01 -5.89 -20.92
C ALA A 17 8.96 -6.58 -19.53
N VAL A 18 10.10 -6.69 -18.83
CA VAL A 18 10.19 -7.42 -17.54
C VAL A 18 9.93 -6.53 -16.33
N VAL A 19 10.02 -5.20 -16.46
CA VAL A 19 9.91 -4.26 -15.34
C VAL A 19 8.52 -4.21 -14.68
N PRO A 20 7.38 -4.25 -15.39
CA PRO A 20 6.06 -4.21 -14.74
C PRO A 20 5.67 -5.51 -14.01
N VAL A 21 6.24 -6.64 -14.40
CA VAL A 21 5.90 -7.96 -13.80
C VAL A 21 6.39 -8.10 -12.35
N ARG A 22 7.46 -7.42 -11.96
CA ARG A 22 8.01 -7.49 -10.60
C ARG A 22 7.14 -6.81 -9.54
N ALA A 23 6.42 -5.74 -9.87
CA ALA A 23 5.57 -5.02 -8.92
C ALA A 23 4.33 -5.83 -8.54
N HIS A 24 3.71 -6.54 -9.49
CA HIS A 24 2.56 -7.41 -9.23
C HIS A 24 2.90 -8.65 -8.40
N HIS A 25 4.09 -9.21 -8.59
CA HIS A 25 4.54 -10.37 -7.81
C HIS A 25 4.86 -10.03 -6.36
N ALA A 26 5.29 -8.80 -6.05
CA ALA A 26 5.61 -8.41 -4.68
C ALA A 26 4.37 -8.38 -3.78
N PHE A 27 3.25 -7.79 -4.24
CA PHE A 27 2.00 -7.77 -3.49
C PHE A 27 1.48 -9.18 -3.20
N ALA A 28 1.28 -9.98 -4.25
CA ALA A 28 0.77 -11.34 -4.13
C ALA A 28 1.71 -12.28 -3.36
N ALA A 29 3.00 -11.94 -3.24
CA ALA A 29 3.93 -12.70 -2.42
C ALA A 29 3.74 -12.44 -0.92
N GLU A 30 3.42 -11.21 -0.51
CA GLU A 30 3.41 -10.79 0.90
C GLU A 30 2.01 -10.74 1.51
N PHE A 31 0.98 -10.36 0.74
CA PHE A 31 -0.38 -10.13 1.22
C PHE A 31 -1.38 -11.12 0.64
N ASP A 32 -2.44 -11.39 1.41
CA ASP A 32 -3.46 -12.36 1.06
C ASP A 32 -4.79 -11.66 0.75
N GLN A 33 -5.16 -11.62 -0.53
CA GLN A 33 -6.45 -11.05 -0.98
C GLN A 33 -7.67 -11.80 -0.41
N ALA A 34 -7.50 -13.05 0.01
CA ALA A 34 -8.55 -13.81 0.65
C ALA A 34 -8.71 -13.47 2.15
N LYS A 35 -7.83 -12.61 2.70
CA LYS A 35 -7.88 -12.14 4.09
C LYS A 35 -8.09 -10.62 4.16
N PRO A 36 -9.27 -10.12 3.77
CA PRO A 36 -9.59 -8.71 3.96
C PRO A 36 -9.61 -8.37 5.45
N ILE A 37 -9.11 -7.18 5.77
CA ILE A 37 -9.16 -6.63 7.11
C ILE A 37 -9.97 -5.34 7.14
N LYS A 38 -10.61 -5.10 8.28
CA LYS A 38 -11.19 -3.82 8.65
C LYS A 38 -10.91 -3.59 10.13
N VAL A 39 -9.90 -2.78 10.41
CA VAL A 39 -9.43 -2.51 11.78
C VAL A 39 -9.52 -1.02 12.09
N GLN A 40 -9.93 -0.69 13.32
CA GLN A 40 -9.99 0.68 13.81
C GLN A 40 -8.98 0.89 14.93
N GLY A 41 -8.22 1.96 14.84
CA GLY A 41 -7.21 2.28 15.83
C GLY A 41 -6.74 3.72 15.79
N SER A 42 -5.92 4.08 16.77
CA SER A 42 -5.29 5.40 16.86
C SER A 42 -3.95 5.39 16.16
N VAL A 43 -3.69 6.38 15.32
CA VAL A 43 -2.40 6.55 14.65
C VAL A 43 -1.32 6.88 15.70
N THR A 44 -0.29 6.06 15.78
CA THR A 44 0.82 6.25 16.71
C THR A 44 2.09 6.71 16.03
N ARG A 45 2.29 6.34 14.77
CA ARG A 45 3.46 6.70 13.99
C ARG A 45 3.14 6.68 12.51
N TRP A 46 3.82 7.52 11.75
CA TRP A 46 3.78 7.52 10.30
C TRP A 46 5.18 7.71 9.71
N GLU A 47 5.62 6.76 8.92
CA GLU A 47 6.88 6.79 8.19
C GLU A 47 6.64 7.01 6.70
N LEU A 48 7.13 8.12 6.19
CA LEU A 48 7.09 8.48 4.77
C LEU A 48 8.43 8.15 4.13
N THR A 49 8.58 6.91 3.71
CA THR A 49 9.80 6.37 3.10
C THR A 49 9.50 5.84 1.70
N ASN A 50 10.52 5.77 0.84
CA ASN A 50 10.41 5.12 -0.46
C ASN A 50 10.88 3.65 -0.34
N PRO A 51 10.28 2.74 -1.10
CA PRO A 51 9.20 2.91 -2.07
C PRO A 51 7.79 2.97 -1.46
N HIS A 52 7.59 2.62 -0.19
CA HIS A 52 6.28 2.55 0.46
C HIS A 52 6.27 3.31 1.78
N SER A 53 5.14 3.95 2.08
CA SER A 53 4.89 4.56 3.38
C SER A 53 4.28 3.55 4.35
N TRP A 54 4.46 3.80 5.65
CA TRP A 54 3.95 2.95 6.72
C TRP A 54 3.17 3.78 7.73
N ILE A 55 1.95 3.35 8.02
CA ILE A 55 1.11 3.93 9.07
C ILE A 55 0.98 2.89 10.17
N TYR A 56 1.30 3.28 11.40
CA TYR A 56 1.17 2.44 12.58
C TYR A 56 -0.05 2.87 13.36
N ILE A 57 -0.93 1.93 13.67
CA ILE A 57 -2.14 2.17 14.45
C ILE A 57 -2.22 1.20 15.62
N ASP A 58 -2.61 1.69 16.77
CA ASP A 58 -2.91 0.88 17.92
C ASP A 58 -4.39 0.53 17.94
N VAL A 59 -4.67 -0.76 17.83
CA VAL A 59 -6.00 -1.35 17.80
C VAL A 59 -6.28 -2.01 19.14
N LYS A 60 -7.41 -1.69 19.75
CA LYS A 60 -7.86 -2.38 20.96
C LYS A 60 -8.51 -3.71 20.57
N ASP A 61 -7.98 -4.79 21.13
CA ASP A 61 -8.50 -6.14 20.99
C ASP A 61 -8.75 -6.71 22.40
N ALA A 62 -9.99 -6.67 22.85
CA ALA A 62 -10.41 -6.96 24.23
C ALA A 62 -9.59 -6.14 25.25
N ASP A 63 -8.80 -6.78 26.11
CA ASP A 63 -7.97 -6.13 27.14
C ASP A 63 -6.55 -5.80 26.66
N LYS A 64 -6.24 -6.05 25.38
CA LYS A 64 -4.91 -5.85 24.79
C LYS A 64 -4.94 -4.73 23.75
N THR A 65 -3.80 -4.07 23.62
CA THR A 65 -3.56 -3.17 22.50
C THR A 65 -2.58 -3.86 21.54
N VAL A 66 -2.94 -3.92 20.27
CA VAL A 66 -2.14 -4.54 19.23
C VAL A 66 -1.81 -3.48 18.18
N THR A 67 -0.52 -3.30 17.91
CA THR A 67 -0.07 -2.38 16.86
C THR A 67 -0.13 -3.06 15.50
N TRP A 68 -0.83 -2.42 14.56
CA TRP A 68 -0.85 -2.80 13.16
C TRP A 68 0.07 -1.92 12.35
N MET A 69 0.83 -2.54 11.44
CA MET A 69 1.65 -1.86 10.42
C MET A 69 0.90 -1.87 9.09
N ILE A 70 0.53 -0.70 8.61
CA ILE A 70 -0.25 -0.55 7.38
C ILE A 70 0.64 0.02 6.28
N GLU A 71 0.87 -0.78 5.25
CA GLU A 71 1.61 -0.36 4.06
C GLU A 71 0.73 0.49 3.15
N GLY A 72 1.24 1.62 2.72
CA GLY A 72 0.63 2.52 1.75
C GLY A 72 1.59 2.81 0.60
N ALA A 73 1.12 3.52 -0.42
CA ALA A 73 1.92 3.92 -1.56
C ALA A 73 3.11 4.81 -1.16
N SER A 74 3.97 5.11 -2.12
CA SER A 74 5.09 6.04 -1.91
C SER A 74 4.61 7.41 -1.42
N PRO A 75 5.45 8.17 -0.70
CA PRO A 75 5.09 9.50 -0.21
C PRO A 75 4.54 10.42 -1.31
N ASN A 76 5.18 10.43 -2.47
CA ASN A 76 4.74 11.26 -3.60
C ASN A 76 3.34 10.89 -4.10
N ASN A 77 3.00 9.61 -4.14
CA ASN A 77 1.65 9.18 -4.53
C ASN A 77 0.62 9.60 -3.48
N LEU A 78 0.91 9.42 -2.19
CA LEU A 78 0.02 9.84 -1.12
C LEU A 78 -0.24 11.35 -1.14
N TYR A 79 0.80 12.17 -1.37
CA TYR A 79 0.64 13.63 -1.52
C TYR A 79 -0.25 14.00 -2.71
N ARG A 80 -0.10 13.32 -3.85
CA ARG A 80 -0.97 13.53 -5.03
C ARG A 80 -2.43 13.17 -4.74
N LEU A 81 -2.66 12.17 -3.88
CA LEU A 81 -3.99 11.77 -3.43
C LEU A 81 -4.53 12.67 -2.30
N GLY A 82 -3.75 13.66 -1.85
CA GLY A 82 -4.15 14.63 -0.83
C GLY A 82 -3.92 14.15 0.61
N LEU A 83 -3.18 13.05 0.81
CA LEU A 83 -2.85 12.56 2.15
C LEU A 83 -1.47 13.07 2.56
N THR A 84 -1.44 13.97 3.53
CA THR A 84 -0.21 14.56 4.10
C THR A 84 -0.12 14.26 5.59
N LYS A 85 1.03 14.54 6.20
CA LYS A 85 1.20 14.39 7.66
C LYS A 85 0.21 15.24 8.44
N GLU A 86 -0.11 16.41 7.94
CA GLU A 86 -1.06 17.34 8.55
C GLU A 86 -2.50 16.83 8.47
N SER A 87 -2.83 16.09 7.40
CA SER A 87 -4.16 15.49 7.25
C SER A 87 -4.38 14.23 8.09
N LEU A 88 -3.29 13.63 8.61
CA LEU A 88 -3.33 12.46 9.48
C LEU A 88 -2.45 12.67 10.72
N PRO A 89 -2.86 13.51 11.67
CA PRO A 89 -2.11 13.74 12.91
C PRO A 89 -1.99 12.47 13.78
N ILE A 90 -0.90 12.36 14.53
CA ILE A 90 -0.75 11.33 15.57
C ILE A 90 -1.92 11.45 16.56
N GLY A 91 -2.48 10.30 16.97
CA GLY A 91 -3.67 10.23 17.81
C GLY A 91 -5.00 10.23 17.05
N SER A 92 -4.99 10.48 15.74
CA SER A 92 -6.21 10.36 14.92
C SER A 92 -6.76 8.94 14.98
N VAL A 93 -8.07 8.82 15.17
CA VAL A 93 -8.75 7.52 15.07
C VAL A 93 -9.17 7.31 13.62
N ILE A 94 -8.71 6.21 13.05
CA ILE A 94 -9.02 5.83 11.67
C ILE A 94 -9.47 4.38 11.60
N THR A 95 -10.28 4.07 10.61
CA THR A 95 -10.56 2.70 10.19
C THR A 95 -9.76 2.40 8.94
N VAL A 96 -9.00 1.32 8.96
CA VAL A 96 -8.22 0.84 7.81
C VAL A 96 -8.91 -0.35 7.19
N GLU A 97 -9.10 -0.31 5.88
CA GLU A 97 -9.54 -1.43 5.05
C GLU A 97 -8.38 -1.85 4.15
N GLY A 98 -8.16 -3.16 4.03
CA GLY A 98 -7.05 -3.69 3.25
C GLY A 98 -6.94 -5.20 3.34
N TYR A 99 -5.73 -5.74 3.24
CA TYR A 99 -5.48 -7.17 3.24
C TYR A 99 -4.31 -7.52 4.15
N GLN A 100 -4.47 -8.56 4.94
CA GLN A 100 -3.47 -9.03 5.90
C GLN A 100 -2.28 -9.68 5.21
N ALA A 101 -1.12 -9.61 5.84
CA ALA A 101 0.05 -10.38 5.45
C ALA A 101 -0.21 -11.89 5.55
N LYS A 102 0.36 -12.65 4.61
CA LYS A 102 0.19 -14.12 4.52
C LYS A 102 0.73 -14.86 5.72
N ASP A 103 1.74 -14.31 6.39
CA ASP A 103 2.33 -14.87 7.61
C ASP A 103 1.42 -14.75 8.84
N GLY A 104 0.25 -14.09 8.71
CA GLY A 104 -0.70 -13.90 9.80
C GLY A 104 -0.31 -12.84 10.82
N SER A 105 0.78 -12.10 10.59
CA SER A 105 1.17 -10.98 11.44
C SER A 105 0.15 -9.83 11.39
N THR A 106 0.32 -8.86 12.29
CA THR A 106 -0.46 -7.60 12.30
C THR A 106 0.11 -6.58 11.33
N ARG A 107 0.53 -7.05 10.16
CA ARG A 107 0.93 -6.27 9.01
C ARG A 107 -0.11 -6.41 7.91
N ALA A 108 -0.44 -5.30 7.27
CA ALA A 108 -1.41 -5.30 6.18
C ALA A 108 -1.02 -4.29 5.12
N VAL A 109 -1.45 -4.53 3.89
CA VAL A 109 -1.50 -3.49 2.87
C VAL A 109 -2.82 -2.76 3.00
N GLY A 110 -2.77 -1.43 3.14
CA GLY A 110 -3.95 -0.59 3.20
C GLY A 110 -4.49 -0.27 1.80
N ARG A 111 -5.78 -0.47 1.62
CA ARG A 111 -6.51 0.02 0.46
C ARG A 111 -7.06 1.41 0.72
N ASP A 112 -7.78 1.56 1.80
CA ASP A 112 -8.45 2.78 2.20
C ASP A 112 -8.27 3.07 3.68
N ILE A 113 -8.26 4.35 4.04
CA ILE A 113 -8.47 4.81 5.40
C ILE A 113 -9.73 5.68 5.48
N VAL A 114 -10.51 5.48 6.53
CA VAL A 114 -11.73 6.24 6.81
C VAL A 114 -11.57 6.95 8.14
N PHE A 115 -11.73 8.27 8.12
CA PHE A 115 -11.69 9.12 9.31
C PHE A 115 -13.04 9.08 10.07
N ALA A 116 -13.03 9.51 11.32
CA ALA A 116 -14.23 9.56 12.16
C ALA A 116 -15.36 10.41 11.56
N ASN A 117 -15.04 11.43 10.77
CA ASN A 117 -16.00 12.28 10.06
C ASN A 117 -16.52 11.66 8.74
N GLY A 118 -16.15 10.40 8.43
CA GLY A 118 -16.53 9.70 7.22
C GLY A 118 -15.67 10.02 5.99
N LYS A 119 -14.72 10.94 6.08
CA LYS A 119 -13.80 11.23 4.98
C LYS A 119 -12.93 10.01 4.68
N LYS A 120 -12.84 9.64 3.42
CA LYS A 120 -12.12 8.46 2.96
C LYS A 120 -10.92 8.87 2.10
N PHE A 121 -9.78 8.19 2.30
CA PHE A 121 -8.60 8.32 1.47
C PHE A 121 -8.15 6.96 0.96
N PHE A 122 -7.80 6.91 -0.30
CA PHE A 122 -7.19 5.75 -0.93
C PHE A 122 -5.67 5.74 -0.68
N LEU A 123 -5.11 4.59 -0.28
CA LEU A 123 -3.68 4.46 0.03
C LEU A 123 -2.79 4.08 -1.17
N GLY A 124 -3.36 3.94 -2.36
CA GLY A 124 -2.64 3.97 -3.64
C GLY A 124 -1.90 2.71 -4.07
N LEU A 125 -1.89 1.62 -3.29
CA LEU A 125 -1.17 0.40 -3.68
C LEU A 125 -1.96 -0.57 -4.57
N MET A 126 -3.29 -0.39 -4.65
CA MET A 126 -4.19 -1.31 -5.36
C MET A 126 -4.56 -0.86 -6.77
N GLU A 127 -4.05 0.28 -7.26
CA GLU A 127 -4.34 0.76 -8.62
C GLU A 127 -3.81 -0.14 -9.74
N ALA A 128 -2.91 -1.07 -9.42
CA ALA A 128 -2.36 -1.99 -10.41
C ALA A 128 -3.29 -3.16 -10.76
N GLU A 129 -4.37 -3.38 -10.03
CA GLU A 129 -5.31 -4.47 -10.25
C GLU A 129 -6.77 -3.97 -10.40
N GLY A 130 -7.06 -3.32 -11.54
CA GLY A 130 -8.43 -3.22 -12.03
C GLY A 130 -9.36 -2.30 -11.26
N ALA A 131 -8.91 -1.15 -10.78
CA ALA A 131 -9.83 -0.10 -10.34
C ALA A 131 -10.72 0.31 -11.52
N PRO A 132 -12.05 0.37 -11.35
CA PRO A 132 -12.92 0.85 -12.41
C PRO A 132 -12.53 2.29 -12.73
N LYS A 133 -12.18 2.54 -13.98
CA LYS A 133 -11.98 3.90 -14.49
C LYS A 133 -13.31 4.64 -14.34
N GLN A 134 -13.31 5.66 -13.47
CA GLN A 134 -14.39 6.64 -13.46
C GLN A 134 -14.31 7.53 -14.70
#